data_f9f0ca29ad26361cad1ea3b5aef4f151
#
_entry.id   f9f0ca29ad26361cad1ea3b5aef4f151
#
_cell.length_a   1.000
_cell.length_b   1.000
_cell.length_c   1.000
_cell.angle_alpha   90.00
_cell.angle_beta   90.00
_cell.angle_gamma   90.00
#
_symmetry.space_group_name_H-M   'P 1'
#
loop_
_entity.id
_entity.type
_entity.pdbx_description
1 polymer ?
#
loop_
_entity_poly.entity_id
_entity_poly.type
_entity_poly.pdbx_seq_one_letter_code
_entity_poly.pdbx_strand_id
1 'polypeptide(L)'
;KMTVKQYFFKSKDGTEIPVFLVHKKTIHKNGRNLLFCYGYGGFNTSLTPYFDPGIVPFLEDGGIYAEINVRGGGELGEKWHEAGKLFNKQNSFDDFLYGIKYLHKRKYSSSEKTAIFGWSNGGLLVGAAITQQPDICKVAIMGAPVLDMEKYYLFDGGRYWINEYGNPENIKYLKYMLKYSPYHNIKEGEKYPGVL
;
A
#
# COMPACT_ATOMS: atom_id res chain seq x y z
N LYS A 1 -26.41 -6.15 6.76
CA LYS A 1 -26.02 -6.35 5.35
C LYS A 1 -24.76 -5.55 5.01
N MET A 2 -23.79 -6.18 4.36
CA MET A 2 -22.60 -5.56 3.82
C MET A 2 -22.89 -4.91 2.45
N THR A 3 -22.04 -4.00 2.05
CA THR A 3 -21.97 -3.42 0.69
C THR A 3 -20.55 -3.39 0.22
N VAL A 4 -20.36 -3.62 -1.07
CA VAL A 4 -19.09 -3.45 -1.77
C VAL A 4 -19.28 -2.30 -2.73
N LYS A 5 -18.33 -1.37 -2.75
CA LYS A 5 -18.34 -0.20 -3.64
C LYS A 5 -16.96 0.01 -4.23
N GLN A 6 -16.91 0.30 -5.51
CA GLN A 6 -15.70 0.78 -6.16
C GLN A 6 -15.76 2.29 -6.29
N TYR A 7 -14.65 2.94 -5.98
CA TYR A 7 -14.43 4.37 -6.18
C TYR A 7 -13.14 4.58 -6.95
N PHE A 8 -12.99 5.77 -7.48
CA PHE A 8 -11.76 6.25 -8.10
C PHE A 8 -11.33 7.53 -7.39
N PHE A 9 -10.03 7.66 -7.17
CA PHE A 9 -9.44 8.88 -6.62
C PHE A 9 -8.22 9.28 -7.46
N LYS A 10 -7.83 10.54 -7.37
CA LYS A 10 -6.63 11.02 -8.06
C LYS A 10 -5.41 10.85 -7.18
N SER A 11 -4.39 10.19 -7.73
CA SER A 11 -3.05 10.12 -7.16
C SER A 11 -2.34 11.47 -7.24
N LYS A 12 -1.12 11.53 -6.76
CA LYS A 12 -0.27 12.72 -6.73
C LYS A 12 -0.07 13.36 -8.11
N ASP A 13 0.06 12.55 -9.15
CA ASP A 13 0.26 12.96 -10.54
C ASP A 13 -1.06 13.13 -11.32
N GLY A 14 -2.21 12.99 -10.64
CA GLY A 14 -3.54 13.10 -11.23
C GLY A 14 -4.08 11.83 -11.86
N THR A 15 -3.33 10.73 -11.85
CA THR A 15 -3.80 9.41 -12.33
C THR A 15 -4.97 8.94 -11.48
N GLU A 16 -6.02 8.41 -12.12
CA GLU A 16 -7.18 7.83 -11.44
C GLU A 16 -6.86 6.41 -10.97
N ILE A 17 -6.97 6.18 -9.65
CA ILE A 17 -6.65 4.92 -8.99
C ILE A 17 -7.93 4.29 -8.45
N PRO A 18 -8.21 2.99 -8.74
CA PRO A 18 -9.35 2.29 -8.20
C PRO A 18 -9.15 1.94 -6.72
N VAL A 19 -10.22 1.99 -5.94
CA VAL A 19 -10.29 1.46 -4.58
C VAL A 19 -11.62 0.76 -4.36
N PHE A 20 -11.58 -0.46 -3.83
CA PHE A 20 -12.76 -1.19 -3.37
C PHE A 20 -12.95 -0.96 -1.87
N LEU A 21 -14.17 -0.67 -1.45
CA LEU A 21 -14.56 -0.56 -0.05
C LEU A 21 -15.62 -1.59 0.27
N VAL A 22 -15.41 -2.30 1.39
CA VAL A 22 -16.38 -3.22 1.96
C VAL A 22 -16.74 -2.73 3.37
N HIS A 23 -18.02 -2.55 3.64
CA HIS A 23 -18.51 -2.08 4.94
C HIS A 23 -20.00 -2.37 5.15
N LYS A 24 -20.50 -2.24 6.38
CA LYS A 24 -21.95 -2.25 6.64
C LYS A 24 -22.66 -1.11 5.90
N LYS A 25 -23.88 -1.37 5.41
CA LYS A 25 -24.70 -0.31 4.77
C LYS A 25 -25.00 0.87 5.71
N THR A 26 -24.95 0.63 7.00
CA THR A 26 -25.32 1.58 8.07
C THR A 26 -24.15 2.37 8.65
N ILE A 27 -22.96 2.38 8.01
CA ILE A 27 -21.84 3.17 8.52
C ILE A 27 -22.13 4.67 8.47
N HIS A 28 -21.59 5.39 9.43
CA HIS A 28 -21.61 6.85 9.46
C HIS A 28 -20.23 7.40 9.03
N LYS A 29 -20.21 8.29 8.03
CA LYS A 29 -18.99 8.97 7.58
C LYS A 29 -18.66 10.14 8.51
N ASN A 30 -18.10 9.84 9.67
CA ASN A 30 -17.73 10.81 10.71
C ASN A 30 -16.24 10.82 11.06
N GLY A 31 -15.43 10.02 10.33
CA GLY A 31 -14.00 9.88 10.57
C GLY A 31 -13.61 8.95 11.73
N ARG A 32 -14.58 8.24 12.32
CA ARG A 32 -14.36 7.43 13.54
C ARG A 32 -14.40 5.93 13.33
N ASN A 33 -14.74 5.45 12.11
CA ASN A 33 -14.77 4.02 11.84
C ASN A 33 -13.33 3.48 11.79
N LEU A 34 -13.13 2.24 12.23
CA LEU A 34 -11.89 1.51 12.01
C LEU A 34 -11.75 1.22 10.52
N LEU A 35 -10.58 1.47 9.97
CA LEU A 35 -10.25 1.24 8.56
C LEU A 35 -9.06 0.29 8.47
N PHE A 36 -9.20 -0.76 7.67
CA PHE A 36 -8.14 -1.68 7.33
C PHE A 36 -7.88 -1.59 5.83
N CYS A 37 -6.71 -1.02 5.45
CA CYS A 37 -6.33 -0.83 4.07
C CYS A 37 -5.32 -1.89 3.64
N TYR A 38 -5.57 -2.55 2.53
CA TYR A 38 -4.67 -3.47 1.86
C TYR A 38 -4.19 -2.91 0.53
N GLY A 39 -2.93 -3.19 0.19
CA GLY A 39 -2.35 -2.91 -1.11
C GLY A 39 -1.18 -3.84 -1.42
N TYR A 40 -0.90 -4.02 -2.70
CA TYR A 40 0.22 -4.85 -3.17
C TYR A 40 1.12 -4.09 -4.16
N GLY A 41 0.64 -3.82 -5.36
CA GLY A 41 1.27 -2.91 -6.34
C GLY A 41 2.60 -3.38 -6.90
N GLY A 42 2.68 -4.60 -7.41
CA GLY A 42 3.88 -5.10 -8.07
C GLY A 42 3.67 -6.39 -8.84
N PHE A 43 4.67 -6.78 -9.63
CA PHE A 43 4.75 -8.07 -10.31
C PHE A 43 3.59 -8.37 -11.26
N ASN A 44 2.92 -7.34 -11.77
CA ASN A 44 1.73 -7.50 -12.62
C ASN A 44 0.61 -8.33 -11.92
N THR A 45 0.63 -8.39 -10.58
CA THR A 45 -0.38 -9.12 -9.81
C THR A 45 -1.63 -8.28 -9.69
N SER A 46 -2.76 -8.81 -10.17
CA SER A 46 -4.05 -8.13 -10.07
C SER A 46 -4.75 -8.47 -8.77
N LEU A 47 -5.05 -7.47 -7.97
CA LEU A 47 -5.96 -7.60 -6.84
C LEU A 47 -7.40 -7.50 -7.36
N THR A 48 -8.11 -8.62 -7.28
CA THR A 48 -9.52 -8.70 -7.69
C THR A 48 -10.38 -9.04 -6.48
N PRO A 49 -11.58 -8.46 -6.35
CA PRO A 49 -12.45 -8.75 -5.23
C PRO A 49 -12.70 -10.26 -5.07
N TYR A 50 -12.46 -10.76 -3.87
CA TYR A 50 -12.74 -12.14 -3.49
C TYR A 50 -13.38 -12.16 -2.09
N PHE A 51 -13.99 -13.27 -1.72
CA PHE A 51 -14.54 -13.47 -0.39
C PHE A 51 -13.44 -13.97 0.56
N ASP A 52 -13.13 -13.17 1.58
CA ASP A 52 -12.24 -13.56 2.67
C ASP A 52 -13.04 -13.70 3.97
N PRO A 53 -13.19 -14.92 4.49
CA PRO A 53 -13.89 -15.12 5.77
C PRO A 53 -13.15 -14.50 6.96
N GLY A 54 -11.84 -14.29 6.86
CA GLY A 54 -11.03 -13.70 7.94
C GLY A 54 -11.36 -12.25 8.23
N ILE A 55 -11.83 -11.48 7.22
CA ILE A 55 -12.20 -10.08 7.42
C ILE A 55 -13.65 -9.89 7.93
N VAL A 56 -14.47 -10.94 7.85
CA VAL A 56 -15.89 -10.84 8.19
C VAL A 56 -16.15 -10.35 9.62
N PRO A 57 -15.47 -10.89 10.67
CA PRO A 57 -15.69 -10.41 12.05
C PRO A 57 -15.38 -8.90 12.18
N PHE A 58 -14.30 -8.42 11.57
CA PHE A 58 -13.93 -7.00 11.56
C PHE A 58 -15.02 -6.12 10.93
N LEU A 59 -15.60 -6.58 9.82
CA LEU A 59 -16.71 -5.89 9.16
C LEU A 59 -18.00 -5.95 9.99
N GLU A 60 -18.26 -7.06 10.69
CA GLU A 60 -19.43 -7.21 11.57
C GLU A 60 -19.34 -6.32 12.80
N ASP A 61 -18.14 -6.00 13.27
CA ASP A 61 -17.89 -5.02 14.33
C ASP A 61 -17.94 -3.56 13.84
N GLY A 62 -18.26 -3.35 12.56
CA GLY A 62 -18.43 -2.01 11.97
C GLY A 62 -17.17 -1.43 11.33
N GLY A 63 -16.12 -2.24 11.15
CA GLY A 63 -14.93 -1.88 10.41
C GLY A 63 -15.20 -1.66 8.92
N ILE A 64 -14.28 -0.97 8.27
CA ILE A 64 -14.23 -0.73 6.82
C ILE A 64 -12.98 -1.41 6.27
N TYR A 65 -13.13 -2.30 5.30
CA TYR A 65 -12.02 -2.84 4.53
C TYR A 65 -11.86 -2.06 3.23
N ALA A 66 -10.63 -1.68 2.92
CA ALA A 66 -10.29 -1.01 1.67
C ALA A 66 -9.18 -1.78 0.95
N GLU A 67 -9.37 -2.06 -0.33
CA GLU A 67 -8.36 -2.61 -1.22
C GLU A 67 -8.03 -1.59 -2.30
N ILE A 68 -6.78 -1.09 -2.29
CA ILE A 68 -6.32 -0.03 -3.19
C ILE A 68 -5.52 -0.67 -4.32
N ASN A 69 -6.03 -0.57 -5.55
CA ASN A 69 -5.42 -1.13 -6.75
C ASN A 69 -4.34 -0.18 -7.29
N VAL A 70 -3.22 -0.09 -6.59
CA VAL A 70 -2.12 0.82 -6.95
C VAL A 70 -1.36 0.36 -8.20
N ARG A 71 -0.75 1.29 -8.91
CA ARG A 71 0.13 0.98 -10.05
C ARG A 71 1.25 0.02 -9.66
N GLY A 72 1.71 -0.79 -10.62
CA GLY A 72 2.62 -1.92 -10.41
C GLY A 72 1.91 -3.27 -10.39
N GLY A 73 0.61 -3.30 -10.07
CA GLY A 73 -0.25 -4.45 -10.29
C GLY A 73 -0.66 -4.61 -11.74
N GLY A 74 -1.51 -5.60 -12.02
CA GLY A 74 -2.00 -5.92 -13.36
C GLY A 74 -3.46 -5.52 -13.63
N GLU A 75 -4.12 -4.84 -12.69
CA GLU A 75 -5.55 -4.60 -12.70
C GLU A 75 -6.04 -3.88 -13.95
N LEU A 76 -5.23 -2.96 -14.50
CA LEU A 76 -5.53 -2.22 -15.73
C LEU A 76 -4.57 -2.57 -16.87
N GLY A 77 -3.95 -3.76 -16.83
CA GLY A 77 -3.08 -4.30 -17.86
C GLY A 77 -1.62 -3.88 -17.74
N GLU A 78 -0.82 -4.24 -18.75
CA GLU A 78 0.66 -4.10 -18.69
C GLU A 78 1.13 -2.66 -18.46
N LYS A 79 0.47 -1.67 -19.05
CA LYS A 79 0.82 -0.25 -18.81
C LYS A 79 0.66 0.16 -17.35
N TRP A 80 -0.27 -0.47 -16.63
CA TRP A 80 -0.46 -0.24 -15.19
C TRP A 80 0.69 -0.81 -14.38
N HIS A 81 1.16 -2.00 -14.75
CA HIS A 81 2.35 -2.61 -14.18
C HIS A 81 3.61 -1.77 -14.45
N GLU A 82 3.84 -1.41 -15.70
CA GLU A 82 5.01 -0.59 -16.08
C GLU A 82 5.05 0.77 -15.37
N ALA A 83 3.88 1.36 -15.10
CA ALA A 83 3.77 2.63 -14.38
C ALA A 83 4.09 2.55 -12.88
N GLY A 84 4.33 1.34 -12.33
CA GLY A 84 4.64 1.11 -10.91
C GLY A 84 5.89 0.26 -10.67
N LYS A 85 6.75 0.02 -11.68
CA LYS A 85 8.00 -0.74 -11.53
C LYS A 85 9.25 0.09 -11.86
N LEU A 86 10.43 -0.44 -11.51
CA LEU A 86 11.72 0.19 -11.78
C LEU A 86 11.74 1.66 -11.34
N PHE A 87 12.10 2.59 -12.25
CA PHE A 87 12.12 4.03 -11.97
C PHE A 87 10.73 4.67 -11.74
N ASN A 88 9.67 3.90 -11.92
CA ASN A 88 8.29 4.34 -11.66
C ASN A 88 7.74 3.82 -10.31
N LYS A 89 8.53 3.07 -9.53
CA LYS A 89 8.08 2.42 -8.28
C LYS A 89 7.48 3.38 -7.27
N GLN A 90 7.95 4.63 -7.21
CA GLN A 90 7.39 5.65 -6.33
C GLN A 90 5.89 5.90 -6.59
N ASN A 91 5.42 5.70 -7.82
CA ASN A 91 4.00 5.86 -8.14
C ASN A 91 3.11 4.91 -7.32
N SER A 92 3.56 3.66 -7.07
CA SER A 92 2.81 2.71 -6.23
C SER A 92 2.65 3.23 -4.79
N PHE A 93 3.70 3.82 -4.24
CA PHE A 93 3.69 4.40 -2.88
C PHE A 93 2.83 5.66 -2.81
N ASP A 94 2.94 6.53 -3.80
CA ASP A 94 2.11 7.73 -3.90
C ASP A 94 0.62 7.35 -4.03
N ASP A 95 0.28 6.37 -4.86
CA ASP A 95 -1.09 5.88 -5.04
C ASP A 95 -1.69 5.39 -3.72
N PHE A 96 -0.92 4.60 -2.96
CA PHE A 96 -1.37 4.05 -1.68
C PHE A 96 -1.62 5.16 -0.65
N LEU A 97 -0.65 6.06 -0.49
CA LEU A 97 -0.77 7.21 0.42
C LEU A 97 -1.95 8.11 0.06
N TYR A 98 -2.14 8.40 -1.22
CA TYR A 98 -3.24 9.26 -1.68
C TYR A 98 -4.60 8.57 -1.54
N GLY A 99 -4.65 7.23 -1.70
CA GLY A 99 -5.85 6.44 -1.43
C GLY A 99 -6.29 6.51 0.02
N ILE A 100 -5.36 6.36 0.96
CA ILE A 100 -5.65 6.49 2.39
C ILE A 100 -6.11 7.91 2.72
N LYS A 101 -5.40 8.94 2.23
CA LYS A 101 -5.80 10.35 2.38
C LYS A 101 -7.19 10.65 1.81
N TYR A 102 -7.52 10.07 0.66
CA TYR A 102 -8.86 10.18 0.07
C TYR A 102 -9.94 9.66 1.02
N LEU A 103 -9.71 8.47 1.63
CA LEU A 103 -10.66 7.88 2.56
C LEU A 103 -10.80 8.71 3.85
N HIS A 104 -9.71 9.28 4.36
CA HIS A 104 -9.74 10.21 5.50
C HIS A 104 -10.50 11.50 5.15
N LYS A 105 -10.19 12.13 4.00
CA LYS A 105 -10.89 13.33 3.52
C LYS A 105 -12.39 13.10 3.34
N ARG A 106 -12.78 11.90 2.90
CA ARG A 106 -14.19 11.50 2.74
C ARG A 106 -14.84 11.09 4.06
N LYS A 107 -14.13 11.21 5.18
CA LYS A 107 -14.57 10.88 6.55
C LYS A 107 -15.02 9.43 6.73
N TYR A 108 -14.46 8.51 5.94
CA TYR A 108 -14.61 7.09 6.21
C TYR A 108 -13.87 6.72 7.49
N SER A 109 -12.68 7.26 7.71
CA SER A 109 -11.83 7.04 8.88
C SER A 109 -10.93 8.25 9.15
N SER A 110 -9.95 8.08 10.02
CA SER A 110 -8.86 9.01 10.31
C SER A 110 -7.56 8.22 10.51
N SER A 111 -6.39 8.88 10.53
CA SER A 111 -5.10 8.22 10.76
C SER A 111 -5.09 7.42 12.08
N GLU A 112 -5.67 7.96 13.15
CA GLU A 112 -5.78 7.30 14.46
C GLU A 112 -6.67 6.03 14.46
N LYS A 113 -7.43 5.80 13.40
CA LYS A 113 -8.36 4.67 13.24
C LYS A 113 -8.01 3.78 12.05
N THR A 114 -6.86 4.01 11.41
CA THR A 114 -6.42 3.28 10.22
C THR A 114 -5.31 2.31 10.56
N ALA A 115 -5.48 1.06 10.14
CA ALA A 115 -4.43 0.06 9.99
C ALA A 115 -4.16 -0.14 8.50
N ILE A 116 -2.89 -0.30 8.13
CA ILE A 116 -2.47 -0.63 6.76
C ILE A 116 -1.76 -1.97 6.75
N PHE A 117 -1.97 -2.75 5.70
CA PHE A 117 -1.40 -4.09 5.56
C PHE A 117 -0.90 -4.33 4.15
N GLY A 118 0.21 -5.05 4.05
CA GLY A 118 0.74 -5.57 2.80
C GLY A 118 1.65 -6.78 3.02
N TRP A 119 1.63 -7.71 2.08
CA TRP A 119 2.45 -8.92 2.12
C TRP A 119 3.53 -8.86 1.04
N SER A 120 4.77 -9.34 1.32
CA SER A 120 5.87 -9.38 0.35
C SER A 120 6.15 -7.99 -0.25
N ASN A 121 5.97 -7.78 -1.56
CA ASN A 121 6.00 -6.46 -2.20
C ASN A 121 5.00 -5.46 -1.57
N GLY A 122 3.84 -5.93 -1.10
CA GLY A 122 2.91 -5.12 -0.31
C GLY A 122 3.50 -4.70 1.04
N GLY A 123 4.38 -5.52 1.63
CA GLY A 123 5.15 -5.15 2.81
C GLY A 123 6.15 -4.02 2.53
N LEU A 124 6.79 -4.01 1.36
CA LEU A 124 7.58 -2.86 0.88
C LEU A 124 6.69 -1.62 0.72
N LEU A 125 5.50 -1.77 0.14
CA LEU A 125 4.52 -0.68 -0.02
C LEU A 125 4.19 -0.03 1.33
N VAL A 126 3.89 -0.84 2.34
CA VAL A 126 3.59 -0.38 3.71
C VAL A 126 4.81 0.27 4.37
N GLY A 127 5.98 -0.37 4.28
CA GLY A 127 7.22 0.16 4.82
C GLY A 127 7.60 1.51 4.21
N ALA A 128 7.50 1.66 2.89
CA ALA A 128 7.73 2.92 2.20
C ALA A 128 6.67 3.98 2.59
N ALA A 129 5.41 3.58 2.77
CA ALA A 129 4.36 4.51 3.19
C ALA A 129 4.65 5.13 4.57
N ILE A 130 5.01 4.33 5.58
CA ILE A 130 5.27 4.84 6.94
C ILE A 130 6.60 5.57 7.08
N THR A 131 7.62 5.26 6.25
CA THR A 131 8.87 6.01 6.27
C THR A 131 8.76 7.36 5.55
N GLN A 132 7.88 7.46 4.54
CA GLN A 132 7.59 8.71 3.84
C GLN A 132 6.55 9.56 4.54
N GLN A 133 5.58 8.95 5.21
CA GLN A 133 4.52 9.63 5.95
C GLN A 133 4.13 8.86 7.22
N PRO A 134 4.88 9.03 8.33
CA PRO A 134 4.68 8.28 9.57
C PRO A 134 3.30 8.44 10.22
N ASP A 135 2.64 9.58 10.01
CA ASP A 135 1.34 9.93 10.58
C ASP A 135 0.13 9.45 9.76
N ILE A 136 0.37 8.67 8.67
CA ILE A 136 -0.70 8.22 7.77
C ILE A 136 -1.66 7.22 8.42
N CYS A 137 -1.19 6.45 9.38
CA CYS A 137 -1.95 5.39 10.04
C CYS A 137 -1.53 5.22 11.50
N LYS A 138 -2.33 4.47 12.26
CA LYS A 138 -2.04 4.09 13.65
C LYS A 138 -1.25 2.78 13.75
N VAL A 139 -1.50 1.86 12.83
CA VAL A 139 -0.88 0.54 12.79
C VAL A 139 -0.45 0.20 11.37
N ALA A 140 0.75 -0.33 11.23
CA ALA A 140 1.31 -0.85 9.98
C ALA A 140 1.66 -2.33 10.15
N ILE A 141 1.10 -3.18 9.30
CA ILE A 141 1.32 -4.64 9.33
C ILE A 141 2.04 -5.02 8.05
N MET A 142 3.21 -5.65 8.20
CA MET A 142 4.07 -6.03 7.07
C MET A 142 4.38 -7.52 7.10
N GLY A 143 3.69 -8.30 6.26
CA GLY A 143 3.97 -9.74 6.13
C GLY A 143 5.15 -10.00 5.20
N ALA A 144 6.19 -10.69 5.68
CA ALA A 144 7.39 -11.06 4.90
C ALA A 144 7.90 -9.93 3.98
N PRO A 145 8.15 -8.70 4.51
CA PRO A 145 8.40 -7.52 3.71
C PRO A 145 9.80 -7.49 3.08
N VAL A 146 9.92 -6.80 1.94
CA VAL A 146 11.21 -6.47 1.31
C VAL A 146 11.61 -5.05 1.71
N LEU A 147 12.42 -4.87 2.76
CA LEU A 147 12.69 -3.55 3.34
C LEU A 147 14.07 -2.97 2.98
N ASP A 148 15.06 -3.80 2.68
CA ASP A 148 16.40 -3.38 2.28
C ASP A 148 16.57 -3.49 0.76
N MET A 149 16.38 -2.38 0.06
CA MET A 149 16.45 -2.36 -1.40
C MET A 149 17.86 -2.35 -1.95
N GLU A 150 18.87 -2.15 -1.12
CA GLU A 150 20.28 -2.30 -1.51
C GLU A 150 20.67 -3.78 -1.60
N LYS A 151 20.16 -4.61 -0.67
CA LYS A 151 20.61 -6.00 -0.51
C LYS A 151 19.56 -7.04 -0.85
N TYR A 152 18.34 -6.65 -1.23
CA TYR A 152 17.24 -7.59 -1.45
C TYR A 152 17.61 -8.75 -2.37
N TYR A 153 18.43 -8.50 -3.39
CA TYR A 153 18.82 -9.47 -4.41
C TYR A 153 19.79 -10.57 -3.90
N LEU A 154 20.37 -10.36 -2.72
CA LEU A 154 21.26 -11.32 -2.06
C LEU A 154 20.52 -12.37 -1.22
N PHE A 155 19.23 -12.18 -0.95
CA PHE A 155 18.43 -13.06 -0.11
C PHE A 155 17.49 -13.92 -0.96
N ASP A 156 17.48 -15.24 -0.67
CA ASP A 156 16.60 -16.24 -1.30
C ASP A 156 16.37 -16.02 -2.81
N GLY A 157 15.13 -15.78 -3.20
CA GLY A 157 14.71 -15.52 -4.58
C GLY A 157 14.90 -14.07 -5.05
N GLY A 158 15.48 -13.18 -4.26
CA GLY A 158 15.55 -11.74 -4.56
C GLY A 158 16.16 -11.40 -5.90
N ARG A 159 17.16 -12.17 -6.37
CA ARG A 159 17.80 -11.99 -7.69
C ARG A 159 16.81 -12.10 -8.87
N TYR A 160 15.69 -12.80 -8.70
CA TYR A 160 14.66 -12.93 -9.73
C TYR A 160 13.75 -11.70 -9.83
N TRP A 161 13.86 -10.75 -8.87
CA TRP A 161 13.02 -9.54 -8.81
C TRP A 161 13.69 -8.30 -9.41
N ILE A 162 14.87 -8.49 -10.02
CA ILE A 162 15.65 -7.40 -10.66
C ILE A 162 14.82 -6.70 -11.75
N ASN A 163 13.99 -7.45 -12.48
CA ASN A 163 13.12 -6.88 -13.51
C ASN A 163 11.96 -6.02 -12.94
N GLU A 164 11.66 -6.17 -11.66
CA GLU A 164 10.64 -5.38 -10.97
C GLU A 164 11.25 -4.15 -10.28
N TYR A 165 12.37 -4.34 -9.56
CA TYR A 165 12.95 -3.28 -8.71
C TYR A 165 14.16 -2.60 -9.34
N GLY A 166 14.92 -3.28 -10.21
CA GLY A 166 16.20 -2.86 -10.75
C GLY A 166 17.39 -3.54 -10.07
N ASN A 167 18.51 -3.66 -10.78
CA ASN A 167 19.73 -4.28 -10.24
C ASN A 167 20.50 -3.29 -9.36
N PRO A 168 20.67 -3.55 -8.03
CA PRO A 168 21.44 -2.68 -7.14
C PRO A 168 22.93 -2.52 -7.50
N GLU A 169 23.52 -3.46 -8.25
CA GLU A 169 24.89 -3.34 -8.76
C GLU A 169 25.02 -2.21 -9.78
N ASN A 170 23.91 -1.80 -10.42
CA ASN A 170 23.87 -0.62 -11.27
C ASN A 170 23.57 0.62 -10.41
N ILE A 171 24.52 1.53 -10.33
CA ILE A 171 24.46 2.73 -9.51
C ILE A 171 23.21 3.61 -9.75
N LYS A 172 22.65 3.59 -10.98
CA LYS A 172 21.45 4.37 -11.30
C LYS A 172 20.23 3.79 -10.58
N TYR A 173 20.07 2.46 -10.59
CA TYR A 173 18.99 1.77 -9.87
C TYR A 173 19.19 1.89 -8.36
N LEU A 174 20.41 1.66 -7.86
CA LEU A 174 20.70 1.79 -6.43
C LEU A 174 20.33 3.18 -5.91
N LYS A 175 20.80 4.25 -6.57
CA LYS A 175 20.46 5.64 -6.16
C LYS A 175 18.95 5.91 -6.16
N TYR A 176 18.20 5.29 -7.07
CA TYR A 176 16.75 5.43 -7.11
C TYR A 176 16.10 4.66 -5.97
N MET A 177 16.47 3.39 -5.78
CA MET A 177 15.92 2.51 -4.74
C MET A 177 16.18 3.04 -3.33
N LEU A 178 17.35 3.61 -3.08
CA LEU A 178 17.68 4.20 -1.77
C LEU A 178 16.75 5.35 -1.37
N LYS A 179 16.10 6.02 -2.33
CA LYS A 179 15.13 7.09 -2.04
C LYS A 179 13.87 6.58 -1.34
N TYR A 180 13.50 5.31 -1.56
CA TYR A 180 12.31 4.72 -0.98
C TYR A 180 12.56 3.49 -0.11
N SER A 181 13.79 2.97 -0.07
CA SER A 181 14.14 1.80 0.74
C SER A 181 13.78 2.01 2.21
N PRO A 182 12.82 1.28 2.78
CA PRO A 182 12.37 1.55 4.14
C PRO A 182 13.51 1.47 5.16
N TYR A 183 14.37 0.47 5.05
CA TYR A 183 15.52 0.29 5.94
C TYR A 183 16.44 1.53 5.99
N HIS A 184 16.69 2.17 4.85
CA HIS A 184 17.59 3.32 4.73
C HIS A 184 16.93 4.67 5.03
N ASN A 185 15.59 4.71 5.16
CA ASN A 185 14.83 5.94 5.35
C ASN A 185 14.19 6.05 6.75
N ILE A 186 14.54 5.14 7.68
CA ILE A 186 14.18 5.29 9.09
C ILE A 186 14.97 6.47 9.68
N LYS A 187 14.26 7.36 10.35
CA LYS A 187 14.84 8.55 11.01
C LYS A 187 14.79 8.39 12.51
N GLU A 188 15.92 8.63 13.18
CA GLU A 188 15.99 8.65 14.63
C GLU A 188 15.11 9.78 15.18
N GLY A 189 14.38 9.49 16.26
CA GLY A 189 13.47 10.46 16.89
C GLY A 189 12.13 10.67 16.18
N GLU A 190 11.93 10.10 15.00
CA GLU A 190 10.64 10.15 14.30
C GLU A 190 9.60 9.25 14.98
N LYS A 191 8.37 9.73 15.08
CA LYS A 191 7.28 8.97 15.69
C LYS A 191 6.56 8.14 14.63
N TYR A 192 6.89 6.86 14.59
CA TYR A 192 6.24 5.89 13.70
C TYR A 192 4.95 5.30 14.31
N PRO A 193 4.04 4.73 13.49
CA PRO A 193 2.89 3.95 13.98
C PRO A 193 3.35 2.70 14.72
N GLY A 194 2.42 1.99 15.37
CA GLY A 194 2.66 0.63 15.83
C GLY A 194 2.96 -0.28 14.64
N VAL A 195 4.04 -1.07 14.71
CA VAL A 195 4.50 -1.93 13.59
C VAL A 195 4.45 -3.39 14.00
N LEU A 196 3.90 -4.24 13.12
CA LEU A 196 3.86 -5.71 13.25
C LEU A 196 4.41 -6.34 11.97
#